data_0e8c3ddc893dad3fd5f2fd58dbeafef3
#
_entry.id   0e8c3ddc893dad3fd5f2fd58dbeafef3
#
_cell.length_a   1.000
_cell.length_b   1.000
_cell.length_c   1.000
_cell.angle_alpha   90.00
_cell.angle_beta   90.00
_cell.angle_gamma   90.00
#
_symmetry.space_group_name_H-M   'P 1'
#
loop_
_entity.id
_entity.type
_entity.pdbx_description
1 polymer ?
#
loop_
_entity_poly.entity_id
_entity_poly.type
_entity_poly.pdbx_seq_one_letter_code
_entity_poly.pdbx_strand_id
1 'polypeptide(L)'
;MFRGATAVNLDSKGRVAIPTRYRSEILEKNQGQMVCTVDIRQPCLLLYPLDEWEKIEQKLLALSNFDPTQRRLQRVMLGHATECEMDAQGRILLSGPLRQHAKLEKGLMLVGQLNKFEIWSAVEWYAQIEEDMEIGSSADFVSEALKDFSL
;
A
#
# COMPACT_ATOMS: atom_id res chain seq x y z
N MET A 1 9.80 -3.68 -10.86
CA MET A 1 9.43 -3.79 -9.42
C MET A 1 9.66 -2.46 -8.72
N PHE A 2 8.85 -2.16 -7.73
CA PHE A 2 8.83 -0.83 -7.10
C PHE A 2 9.72 -0.79 -5.86
N ARG A 3 10.58 0.23 -5.78
CA ARG A 3 11.51 0.45 -4.67
C ARG A 3 11.59 1.92 -4.33
N GLY A 4 11.90 2.20 -3.08
CA GLY A 4 12.16 3.55 -2.59
C GLY A 4 10.94 4.28 -2.08
N ALA A 5 11.19 5.29 -1.27
CA ALA A 5 10.17 6.17 -0.71
C ALA A 5 10.26 7.52 -1.44
N THR A 6 9.15 7.95 -2.00
CA THR A 6 9.07 9.18 -2.78
C THR A 6 8.02 10.10 -2.19
N ALA A 7 8.40 11.34 -1.87
CA ALA A 7 7.46 12.36 -1.43
C ALA A 7 6.59 12.79 -2.62
N VAL A 8 5.28 12.74 -2.42
CA VAL A 8 4.28 13.16 -3.41
C VAL A 8 3.20 14.00 -2.71
N ASN A 9 2.37 14.67 -3.48
CA ASN A 9 1.31 15.50 -2.93
C ASN A 9 -0.07 15.02 -3.37
N LEU A 10 -1.00 15.07 -2.43
CA LEU A 10 -2.42 14.88 -2.71
C LEU A 10 -2.97 16.21 -3.23
N ASP A 11 -3.62 16.21 -4.38
CA ASP A 11 -4.23 17.45 -4.90
C ASP A 11 -5.61 17.70 -4.26
N SER A 12 -6.20 18.84 -4.58
CA SER A 12 -7.49 19.26 -4.00
C SER A 12 -8.65 18.33 -4.37
N LYS A 13 -8.49 17.50 -5.41
CA LYS A 13 -9.52 16.55 -5.88
C LYS A 13 -9.28 15.13 -5.35
N GLY A 14 -8.26 14.94 -4.53
CA GLY A 14 -7.93 13.62 -3.98
C GLY A 14 -7.10 12.75 -4.92
N ARG A 15 -6.39 13.35 -5.87
CA ARG A 15 -5.53 12.62 -6.81
C ARG A 15 -4.08 12.71 -6.37
N VAL A 16 -3.33 11.65 -6.65
CA VAL A 16 -1.89 11.56 -6.41
C VAL A 16 -1.20 11.12 -7.70
N ALA A 17 -0.07 11.75 -8.03
CA ALA A 17 0.71 11.40 -9.21
C ALA A 17 1.68 10.27 -8.90
N ILE A 18 1.62 9.20 -9.68
CA ILE A 18 2.61 8.13 -9.64
C ILE A 18 3.92 8.68 -10.23
N PRO A 19 5.07 8.51 -9.56
CA PRO A 19 6.34 8.96 -10.12
C PRO A 19 6.58 8.42 -11.52
N THR A 20 7.13 9.25 -12.38
CA THR A 20 7.30 8.96 -13.80
C THR A 20 8.04 7.63 -14.03
N ARG A 21 9.04 7.33 -13.21
CA ARG A 21 9.86 6.11 -13.36
C ARG A 21 9.07 4.79 -13.21
N TYR A 22 7.86 4.84 -12.64
CA TYR A 22 7.03 3.65 -12.46
C TYR A 22 5.89 3.52 -13.47
N ARG A 23 5.59 4.61 -14.19
CA ARG A 23 4.39 4.66 -15.04
C ARG A 23 4.43 3.69 -16.21
N SER A 24 5.59 3.54 -16.85
CA SER A 24 5.72 2.65 -18.00
C SER A 24 5.44 1.19 -17.64
N GLU A 25 5.95 0.72 -16.50
CA GLU A 25 5.71 -0.65 -16.05
C GLU A 25 4.21 -0.90 -15.80
N ILE A 26 3.53 0.04 -15.15
CA ILE A 26 2.10 -0.06 -14.87
C ILE A 26 1.28 -0.04 -16.17
N LEU A 27 1.63 0.82 -17.11
CA LEU A 27 0.94 0.91 -18.40
C LEU A 27 1.15 -0.34 -19.24
N GLU A 28 2.37 -0.84 -19.34
CA GLU A 28 2.71 -1.99 -20.19
C GLU A 28 2.07 -3.28 -19.68
N LYS A 29 2.09 -3.52 -18.38
CA LYS A 29 1.61 -4.77 -17.80
C LYS A 29 0.11 -4.77 -17.50
N ASN A 30 -0.47 -3.61 -17.18
CA ASN A 30 -1.83 -3.53 -16.64
C ASN A 30 -2.69 -2.46 -17.30
N GLN A 31 -2.21 -1.80 -18.34
CA GLN A 31 -2.90 -0.68 -19.02
C GLN A 31 -3.31 0.43 -18.04
N GLY A 32 -2.53 0.64 -17.00
CA GLY A 32 -2.80 1.65 -15.99
C GLY A 32 -3.79 1.24 -14.91
N GLN A 33 -4.29 0.00 -14.94
CA GLN A 33 -5.27 -0.50 -13.97
C GLN A 33 -4.59 -0.87 -12.65
N MET A 34 -5.11 -0.33 -11.56
CA MET A 34 -4.60 -0.56 -10.22
C MET A 34 -5.75 -0.75 -9.23
N VAL A 35 -5.46 -1.33 -8.09
CA VAL A 35 -6.43 -1.46 -6.99
C VAL A 35 -5.78 -0.96 -5.72
N CYS A 36 -6.50 -0.10 -5.00
CA CYS A 36 -6.08 0.45 -3.72
C CYS A 36 -6.98 -0.07 -2.61
N THR A 37 -6.38 -0.51 -1.52
CA THR A 37 -7.10 -0.93 -0.32
C THR A 37 -6.36 -0.47 0.94
N VAL A 38 -6.89 -0.81 2.11
CA VAL A 38 -6.28 -0.44 3.38
C VAL A 38 -5.37 -1.55 3.89
N ASP A 39 -4.34 -1.18 4.64
CA ASP A 39 -3.61 -2.12 5.49
C ASP A 39 -4.40 -2.28 6.79
N ILE A 40 -4.62 -3.53 7.22
CA ILE A 40 -5.41 -3.78 8.44
C ILE A 40 -4.63 -3.43 9.72
N ARG A 41 -3.30 -3.39 9.66
CA ARG A 41 -2.45 -3.19 10.84
C ARG A 41 -1.81 -1.82 10.92
N GLN A 42 -1.67 -1.14 9.79
CA GLN A 42 -0.94 0.12 9.70
C GLN A 42 -1.84 1.22 9.14
N PRO A 43 -1.61 2.49 9.50
CA PRO A 43 -2.41 3.59 8.97
C PRO A 43 -1.91 4.01 7.57
N CYS A 44 -1.90 3.07 6.65
CA CYS A 44 -1.49 3.32 5.27
C CYS A 44 -2.41 2.59 4.31
N LEU A 45 -2.28 2.92 3.04
CA LEU A 45 -2.96 2.24 1.95
C LEU A 45 -2.00 1.32 1.23
N LEU A 46 -2.55 0.26 0.65
CA LEU A 46 -1.82 -0.66 -0.21
C LEU A 46 -2.32 -0.45 -1.64
N LEU A 47 -1.40 -0.13 -2.54
CA LEU A 47 -1.71 0.13 -3.95
C LEU A 47 -1.03 -0.93 -4.81
N TYR A 48 -1.84 -1.72 -5.51
CA TYR A 48 -1.36 -2.83 -6.34
C TYR A 48 -1.65 -2.58 -7.81
N PRO A 49 -0.71 -2.91 -8.73
CA PRO A 49 -1.09 -3.15 -10.11
C PRO A 49 -2.12 -4.27 -10.18
N LEU A 50 -3.01 -4.25 -11.17
CA LEU A 50 -4.13 -5.19 -11.21
C LEU A 50 -3.70 -6.65 -11.17
N ASP A 51 -2.67 -7.04 -11.93
CA ASP A 51 -2.18 -8.43 -11.95
C ASP A 51 -1.68 -8.90 -10.57
N GLU A 52 -1.04 -8.01 -9.83
CA GLU A 52 -0.59 -8.33 -8.46
C GLU A 52 -1.77 -8.39 -7.48
N TRP A 53 -2.76 -7.52 -7.65
CA TRP A 53 -3.97 -7.56 -6.84
C TRP A 53 -4.74 -8.87 -7.03
N GLU A 54 -4.82 -9.36 -8.25
CA GLU A 54 -5.50 -10.62 -8.53
C GLU A 54 -4.89 -11.81 -7.77
N LYS A 55 -3.57 -11.79 -7.58
CA LYS A 55 -2.88 -12.78 -6.74
C LYS A 55 -3.29 -12.66 -5.27
N ILE A 56 -3.43 -11.44 -4.77
CA ILE A 56 -3.88 -11.18 -3.40
C ILE A 56 -5.33 -11.63 -3.23
N GLU A 57 -6.19 -11.37 -4.20
CA GLU A 57 -7.59 -11.84 -4.18
C GLU A 57 -7.67 -13.35 -4.03
N GLN A 58 -6.85 -14.10 -4.74
CA GLN A 58 -6.81 -15.57 -4.64
C GLN A 58 -6.40 -16.02 -3.24
N LYS A 59 -5.43 -15.37 -2.64
CA LYS A 59 -5.02 -15.66 -1.26
C LYS A 59 -6.13 -15.36 -0.26
N LEU A 60 -6.83 -14.23 -0.42
CA LEU A 60 -7.94 -13.87 0.45
C LEU A 60 -9.11 -14.82 0.28
N LEU A 61 -9.40 -15.25 -0.95
CA LEU A 61 -10.46 -16.20 -1.24
C LEU A 61 -10.22 -17.57 -0.60
N ALA A 62 -8.96 -17.98 -0.46
CA ALA A 62 -8.58 -19.26 0.13
C ALA A 62 -8.71 -19.30 1.66
N LEU A 63 -8.90 -18.12 2.31
CA LEU A 63 -9.08 -18.05 3.76
C LEU A 63 -10.43 -18.62 4.19
N SER A 64 -10.50 -19.07 5.45
CA SER A 64 -11.73 -19.63 6.01
C SER A 64 -12.74 -18.55 6.36
N ASN A 65 -13.98 -18.71 5.89
CA ASN A 65 -15.09 -17.84 6.29
C ASN A 65 -15.62 -18.15 7.70
N PHE A 66 -15.24 -19.30 8.27
CA PHE A 66 -15.66 -19.73 9.62
C PHE A 66 -14.72 -19.24 10.71
N ASP A 67 -13.46 -18.91 10.36
CA ASP A 67 -12.52 -18.36 11.32
C ASP A 67 -12.72 -16.84 11.39
N PRO A 68 -13.12 -16.30 12.58
CA PRO A 68 -13.37 -14.86 12.72
C PRO A 68 -12.19 -13.97 12.35
N THR A 69 -10.97 -14.39 12.67
CA THR A 69 -9.76 -13.61 12.37
C THR A 69 -9.51 -13.52 10.86
N GLN A 70 -9.59 -14.65 10.16
CA GLN A 70 -9.41 -14.67 8.72
C GLN A 70 -10.54 -13.91 8.02
N ARG A 71 -11.77 -14.03 8.51
CA ARG A 71 -12.91 -13.31 7.97
C ARG A 71 -12.80 -11.78 8.13
N ARG A 72 -12.21 -11.33 9.25
CA ARG A 72 -11.92 -9.89 9.45
C ARG A 72 -10.97 -9.37 8.38
N LEU A 73 -9.90 -10.10 8.09
CA LEU A 73 -8.95 -9.71 7.05
C LEU A 73 -9.62 -9.61 5.67
N GLN A 74 -10.41 -10.63 5.31
CA GLN A 74 -11.19 -10.63 4.07
C GLN A 74 -12.09 -9.38 3.99
N ARG A 75 -12.86 -9.14 5.05
CA ARG A 75 -13.82 -8.03 5.08
C ARG A 75 -13.14 -6.68 4.94
N VAL A 76 -12.06 -6.47 5.66
CA VAL A 76 -11.37 -5.18 5.65
C VAL A 76 -10.70 -4.93 4.31
N MET A 77 -9.93 -5.88 3.81
CA MET A 77 -9.19 -5.68 2.56
C MET A 77 -10.07 -5.69 1.33
N LEU A 78 -11.02 -6.60 1.23
CA LEU A 78 -11.93 -6.67 0.07
C LEU A 78 -12.98 -5.56 0.13
N GLY A 79 -13.48 -5.25 1.33
CA GLY A 79 -14.49 -4.21 1.49
C GLY A 79 -14.01 -2.79 1.20
N HIS A 80 -12.71 -2.54 1.32
CA HIS A 80 -12.09 -1.25 0.99
C HIS A 80 -11.45 -1.22 -0.40
N ALA A 81 -11.34 -2.36 -1.07
CA ALA A 81 -10.69 -2.44 -2.38
C ALA A 81 -11.42 -1.56 -3.39
N THR A 82 -10.68 -0.65 -4.00
CA THR A 82 -11.20 0.35 -4.93
C THR A 82 -10.35 0.34 -6.19
N GLU A 83 -10.99 0.20 -7.34
CA GLU A 83 -10.31 0.29 -8.62
C GLU A 83 -9.83 1.71 -8.85
N CYS A 84 -8.57 1.84 -9.25
CA CYS A 84 -7.92 3.11 -9.56
C CYS A 84 -7.27 2.98 -10.93
N GLU A 85 -7.71 3.79 -11.88
CA GLU A 85 -7.06 3.83 -13.19
C GLU A 85 -6.14 5.04 -13.27
N MET A 86 -4.90 4.82 -13.67
CA MET A 86 -3.95 5.90 -13.88
C MET A 86 -4.37 6.73 -15.10
N ASP A 87 -4.55 8.03 -14.91
CA ASP A 87 -4.93 8.93 -16.00
C ASP A 87 -3.74 9.26 -16.92
N ALA A 88 -3.99 10.08 -17.97
CA ALA A 88 -2.97 10.44 -18.94
C ALA A 88 -1.79 11.21 -18.33
N GLN A 89 -1.98 11.85 -17.19
CA GLN A 89 -0.93 12.56 -16.46
C GLN A 89 -0.26 11.70 -15.37
N GLY A 90 -0.59 10.40 -15.32
CA GLY A 90 -0.03 9.48 -14.35
C GLY A 90 -0.61 9.61 -12.94
N ARG A 91 -1.82 10.14 -12.81
CA ARG A 91 -2.47 10.33 -11.51
C ARG A 91 -3.52 9.26 -11.26
N ILE A 92 -3.70 8.89 -10.00
CA ILE A 92 -4.81 8.05 -9.54
C ILE A 92 -5.67 8.84 -8.56
N LEU A 93 -6.96 8.51 -8.51
CA LEU A 93 -7.89 9.11 -7.57
C LEU A 93 -8.03 8.21 -6.34
N LEU A 94 -7.82 8.78 -5.15
CA LEU A 94 -8.05 8.11 -3.89
C LEU A 94 -9.40 8.52 -3.33
N SER A 95 -10.24 7.54 -3.00
CA SER A 95 -11.58 7.80 -2.45
C SER A 95 -11.51 8.40 -1.04
N GLY A 96 -12.60 9.06 -0.63
CA GLY A 96 -12.69 9.66 0.70
C GLY A 96 -12.42 8.67 1.83
N PRO A 97 -13.08 7.50 1.85
CA PRO A 97 -12.83 6.49 2.89
C PRO A 97 -11.38 6.02 2.98
N LEU A 98 -10.70 5.84 1.85
CA LEU A 98 -9.28 5.47 1.84
C LEU A 98 -8.43 6.58 2.42
N ARG A 99 -8.65 7.83 2.01
CA ARG A 99 -7.91 8.98 2.53
C ARG A 99 -8.11 9.14 4.04
N GLN A 100 -9.32 8.90 4.52
CA GLN A 100 -9.66 8.99 5.94
C GLN A 100 -8.94 7.92 6.75
N HIS A 101 -8.94 6.67 6.28
CA HIS A 101 -8.26 5.56 6.94
C HIS A 101 -6.77 5.85 7.17
N ALA A 102 -6.09 6.35 6.16
CA ALA A 102 -4.65 6.63 6.22
C ALA A 102 -4.34 8.05 6.72
N LYS A 103 -5.32 8.82 7.11
CA LYS A 103 -5.17 10.20 7.61
C LYS A 103 -4.41 11.08 6.63
N LEU A 104 -4.70 10.93 5.34
CA LEU A 104 -3.97 11.62 4.28
C LEU A 104 -4.33 13.10 4.25
N GLU A 105 -3.30 13.92 4.23
CA GLU A 105 -3.37 15.36 4.02
C GLU A 105 -2.62 15.68 2.73
N LYS A 106 -2.02 16.86 2.60
CA LYS A 106 -1.34 17.27 1.38
C LYS A 106 -0.06 16.48 1.11
N GLY A 107 0.80 16.35 2.11
CA GLY A 107 2.08 15.65 1.97
C GLY A 107 1.95 14.15 2.19
N LEU A 108 2.35 13.38 1.21
CA LEU A 108 2.29 11.92 1.23
C LEU A 108 3.67 11.32 0.98
N MET A 109 3.82 10.06 1.38
CA MET A 109 4.97 9.25 1.01
C MET A 109 4.48 8.01 0.27
N LEU A 110 4.95 7.83 -0.96
CA LEU A 110 4.69 6.64 -1.76
C LEU A 110 5.90 5.72 -1.63
N VAL A 111 5.68 4.53 -1.07
CA VAL A 111 6.76 3.62 -0.69
C VAL A 111 6.68 2.33 -1.50
N GLY A 112 7.69 2.08 -2.34
CA GLY A 112 7.75 0.86 -3.13
C GLY A 112 8.05 -0.37 -2.26
N GLN A 113 7.27 -1.42 -2.45
CA GLN A 113 7.39 -2.70 -1.75
C GLN A 113 7.43 -3.85 -2.76
N LEU A 114 8.17 -3.66 -3.84
CA LEU A 114 8.36 -4.56 -4.99
C LEU A 114 7.10 -4.74 -5.83
N ASN A 115 6.12 -5.49 -5.34
CA ASN A 115 4.90 -5.81 -6.08
C ASN A 115 3.74 -4.84 -5.81
N LYS A 116 3.96 -3.86 -4.94
CA LYS A 116 2.95 -2.88 -4.54
C LYS A 116 3.59 -1.62 -4.03
N PHE A 117 2.76 -0.63 -3.75
CA PHE A 117 3.16 0.56 -2.98
C PHE A 117 2.37 0.61 -1.68
N GLU A 118 3.00 1.18 -0.65
CA GLU A 118 2.29 1.72 0.50
C GLU A 118 2.14 3.22 0.30
N ILE A 119 0.96 3.75 0.63
CA ILE A 119 0.71 5.19 0.60
C ILE A 119 0.50 5.65 2.03
N TRP A 120 1.39 6.52 2.50
CA TRP A 120 1.39 7.05 3.86
C TRP A 120 1.16 8.55 3.85
N SER A 121 0.51 9.07 4.88
CA SER A 121 0.70 10.47 5.26
C SER A 121 2.18 10.69 5.58
N ALA A 122 2.76 11.80 5.16
CA ALA A 122 4.17 12.08 5.45
C ALA A 122 4.45 12.07 6.97
N VAL A 123 3.54 12.61 7.77
CA VAL A 123 3.66 12.63 9.24
C VAL A 123 3.69 11.22 9.81
N GLU A 124 2.73 10.36 9.39
CA GLU A 124 2.64 8.98 9.88
C GLU A 124 3.84 8.14 9.40
N TRP A 125 4.34 8.40 8.19
CA TRP A 125 5.51 7.70 7.67
C TRP A 125 6.75 7.96 8.51
N TYR A 126 7.05 9.22 8.81
CA TYR A 126 8.24 9.56 9.60
C TYR A 126 8.13 9.00 11.02
N ALA A 127 6.95 9.03 11.63
CA ALA A 127 6.73 8.43 12.94
C ALA A 127 6.94 6.92 12.92
N GLN A 128 6.45 6.26 11.87
CA GLN A 128 6.57 4.80 11.73
C GLN A 128 8.03 4.38 11.52
N ILE A 129 8.77 5.10 10.68
CA ILE A 129 10.18 4.80 10.42
C ILE A 129 11.02 4.99 11.68
N GLU A 130 10.76 6.03 12.45
CA GLU A 130 11.45 6.27 13.73
C GLU A 130 11.23 5.10 14.69
N GLU A 131 9.98 4.65 14.82
CA GLU A 131 9.61 3.49 15.64
C GLU A 131 10.30 2.22 15.13
N ASP A 132 10.22 1.96 13.82
CA ASP A 132 10.80 0.76 13.19
C ASP A 132 12.32 0.70 13.40
N MET A 133 13.01 1.81 13.27
CA MET A 133 14.46 1.88 13.47
C MET A 133 14.82 1.67 14.94
N GLU A 134 14.03 2.19 15.87
CA GLU A 134 14.23 2.01 17.30
C GLU A 134 14.03 0.54 17.69
N ILE A 135 12.95 -0.08 17.27
CA ILE A 135 12.66 -1.51 17.51
C ILE A 135 13.72 -2.37 16.85
N GLY A 136 14.09 -2.06 15.60
CA GLY A 136 15.08 -2.82 14.83
C GLY A 136 16.47 -2.84 15.44
N SER A 137 16.81 -1.85 16.28
CA SER A 137 18.09 -1.78 17.01
C SER A 137 18.02 -2.38 18.41
N SER A 138 16.86 -2.89 18.83
CA SER A 138 16.62 -3.41 20.18
C SER A 138 16.64 -4.94 20.23
N ALA A 139 16.71 -5.49 21.45
CA ALA A 139 16.60 -6.93 21.69
C ALA A 139 15.19 -7.48 21.38
N ASP A 140 14.19 -6.61 21.23
CA ASP A 140 12.81 -6.99 20.91
C ASP A 140 12.61 -7.31 19.41
N PHE A 141 13.65 -7.05 18.58
CA PHE A 141 13.59 -7.35 17.15
C PHE A 141 13.89 -8.83 16.92
N VAL A 142 12.87 -9.67 17.12
CA VAL A 142 12.96 -11.12 16.97
C VAL A 142 11.81 -11.66 16.12
N SER A 143 12.15 -12.57 15.22
CA SER A 143 11.19 -13.32 14.41
C SER A 143 11.85 -14.62 14.00
N GLU A 144 11.12 -15.72 14.04
CA GLU A 144 11.60 -17.03 13.61
C GLU A 144 12.09 -16.99 12.15
N ALA A 145 11.38 -16.26 11.30
CA ALA A 145 11.74 -16.13 9.88
C ALA A 145 13.07 -15.37 9.66
N LEU A 146 13.48 -14.54 10.62
CA LEU A 146 14.72 -13.75 10.53
C LEU A 146 15.92 -14.40 11.19
N LYS A 147 15.73 -15.53 11.86
CA LYS A 147 16.79 -16.19 12.61
C LYS A 147 18.04 -16.50 11.77
N ASP A 148 17.84 -16.96 10.54
CA ASP A 148 18.90 -17.30 9.61
C ASP A 148 19.01 -16.29 8.44
N PHE A 149 18.32 -15.15 8.54
CA PHE A 149 18.33 -14.12 7.51
C PHE A 149 19.64 -13.35 7.54
N SER A 150 20.36 -13.36 6.44
CA SER A 150 21.65 -12.68 6.30
C SER A 150 21.61 -11.74 5.09
N LEU A 151 22.22 -10.57 5.24
CA LEU A 151 22.33 -9.56 4.18
C LEU A 151 23.66 -9.62 3.47
#